data_8666ed1cc3731aeff2b490c858e9b5e6
#
_entry.id   8666ed1cc3731aeff2b490c858e9b5e6
#
_cell.length_a   1.000
_cell.length_b   1.000
_cell.length_c   1.000
_cell.angle_alpha   90.00
_cell.angle_beta   90.00
_cell.angle_gamma   90.00
#
_symmetry.space_group_name_H-M   'P 1'
#
loop_
_entity.id
_entity.type
_entity.pdbx_description
1 polymer ?
#
loop_
_entity_poly.entity_id
_entity_poly.type
_entity_poly.pdbx_seq_one_letter_code
_entity_poly.pdbx_strand_id
1 'polypeptide(L)'
;MLDSGRNLITSIIYNKYYLELGNDPRNVRFALSTDGMNPFGEQSSTHSTWPVILTMYNLPTWLCQKRKYLLLSVLIQGPKHPGIDIDVFLEPLMQEMETLWKEGIDIFDGFARQPFN
;
A
#
# COMPACT_ATOMS: atom_id res chain seq x y z
N MET A 1 3.54 -2.66 -14.62
CA MET A 1 4.67 -1.79 -14.28
C MET A 1 4.19 -0.34 -14.23
N LEU A 2 4.26 0.28 -13.09
CA LEU A 2 3.90 1.70 -12.98
C LEU A 2 4.99 2.54 -13.63
N ASP A 3 4.61 3.29 -14.64
CA ASP A 3 5.50 4.23 -15.33
C ASP A 3 5.89 5.37 -14.36
N SER A 4 7.13 5.81 -14.41
CA SER A 4 7.63 6.92 -13.60
C SER A 4 6.80 8.20 -13.77
N GLY A 5 6.27 8.44 -14.97
CA GLY A 5 5.38 9.56 -15.25
C GLY A 5 4.04 9.48 -14.50
N ARG A 6 3.48 8.30 -14.32
CA ARG A 6 2.21 8.12 -13.62
C ARG A 6 2.32 8.47 -12.13
N ASN A 7 3.38 8.06 -11.48
CA ASN A 7 3.57 8.36 -10.06
C ASN A 7 3.77 9.86 -9.82
N LEU A 8 4.52 10.53 -10.69
CA LEU A 8 4.71 11.97 -10.61
C LEU A 8 3.39 12.72 -10.81
N ILE A 9 2.64 12.35 -11.85
CA ILE A 9 1.33 12.96 -12.14
C ILE A 9 0.37 12.71 -10.99
N THR A 10 0.30 11.49 -10.47
CA THR A 10 -0.56 11.14 -9.33
C THR A 10 -0.21 11.97 -8.09
N SER A 11 1.07 12.12 -7.79
CA SER A 11 1.53 12.96 -6.69
C SER A 11 1.17 14.43 -6.87
N ILE A 12 1.33 14.97 -8.07
CA ILE A 12 0.96 16.36 -8.39
C ILE A 12 -0.54 16.57 -8.24
N ILE A 13 -1.36 15.68 -8.78
CA ILE A 13 -2.81 15.72 -8.68
C ILE A 13 -3.23 15.63 -7.21
N TYR A 14 -2.66 14.69 -6.48
CA TYR A 14 -2.97 14.51 -5.06
C TYR A 14 -2.65 15.76 -4.26
N ASN A 15 -1.49 16.37 -4.45
CA ASN A 15 -1.10 17.60 -3.78
C ASN A 15 -2.01 18.78 -4.12
N LYS A 16 -2.54 18.81 -5.33
CA LYS A 16 -3.47 19.86 -5.77
C LYS A 16 -4.83 19.77 -5.08
N TYR A 17 -5.37 18.56 -4.93
CA TYR A 17 -6.70 18.34 -4.35
C TYR A 17 -6.69 18.20 -2.83
N TYR A 18 -5.58 17.81 -2.24
CA TYR A 18 -5.42 17.60 -0.80
C TYR A 18 -4.26 18.44 -0.28
N LEU A 19 -4.43 19.76 -0.35
CA LEU A 19 -3.37 20.74 -0.02
C LEU A 19 -2.81 20.54 1.39
N GLU A 20 -3.66 20.30 2.37
CA GLU A 20 -3.23 20.08 3.75
C GLU A 20 -2.31 18.88 3.90
N LEU A 21 -2.65 17.79 3.22
CA LEU A 21 -1.83 16.59 3.22
C LEU A 21 -0.57 16.72 2.36
N GLY A 22 -0.63 17.54 1.32
CA GLY A 22 0.49 17.80 0.45
C GLY A 22 1.56 18.73 1.03
N ASN A 23 1.20 19.51 2.05
CA ASN A 23 2.11 20.47 2.68
C ASN A 23 3.23 19.81 3.46
N ASP A 24 3.01 18.62 4.01
CA ASP A 24 4.05 17.87 4.70
C ASP A 24 4.43 16.64 3.87
N PRO A 25 5.67 16.58 3.34
CA PRO A 25 6.13 15.44 2.54
C PRO A 25 6.22 14.12 3.33
N ARG A 26 6.12 14.18 4.66
CA ARG A 26 6.11 13.00 5.52
C ARG A 26 4.74 12.32 5.58
N ASN A 27 3.69 12.98 5.08
CA ASN A 27 2.39 12.34 4.92
C ASN A 27 2.49 11.20 3.91
N VAL A 28 2.25 9.98 4.37
CA VAL A 28 2.44 8.78 3.58
C VAL A 28 1.27 8.55 2.64
N ARG A 29 1.59 8.22 1.40
CA ARG A 29 0.64 7.87 0.35
C ARG A 29 0.87 6.45 -0.07
N PHE A 30 -0.16 5.63 0.08
CA PHE A 30 -0.12 4.23 -0.31
C PHE A 30 -0.96 3.97 -1.55
N ALA A 31 -0.46 3.08 -2.40
CA ALA A 31 -1.26 2.37 -3.37
C ALA A 31 -1.48 0.94 -2.88
N LEU A 32 -2.70 0.47 -3.04
CA LEU A 32 -3.07 -0.90 -2.74
C LEU A 32 -3.04 -1.73 -4.03
N SER A 33 -2.40 -2.88 -3.99
CA SER A 33 -2.48 -3.85 -5.06
C SER A 33 -2.74 -5.24 -4.49
N THR A 34 -3.53 -6.02 -5.22
CA THR A 34 -3.80 -7.41 -4.89
C THR A 34 -3.88 -8.20 -6.18
N ASP A 35 -3.26 -9.38 -6.18
CA ASP A 35 -3.31 -10.30 -7.31
C ASP A 35 -3.08 -11.73 -6.83
N GLY A 36 -3.82 -12.65 -7.42
CA GLY A 36 -3.65 -14.06 -7.11
C GLY A 36 -2.36 -14.63 -7.68
N MET A 37 -1.64 -15.37 -6.88
CA MET A 37 -0.46 -16.09 -7.30
C MET A 37 -0.48 -17.55 -6.81
N ASN A 38 0.10 -18.43 -7.59
CA ASN A 38 0.34 -19.79 -7.16
C ASN A 38 1.81 -19.91 -6.71
N PRO A 39 2.08 -20.04 -5.41
CA PRO A 39 3.45 -20.11 -4.90
C PRO A 39 4.17 -21.42 -5.26
N PHE A 40 3.45 -22.44 -5.74
CA PHE A 40 3.99 -23.76 -6.04
C PHE A 40 4.22 -24.00 -7.54
N GLY A 41 3.96 -23.00 -8.41
CA GLY A 41 4.11 -23.11 -9.86
C GLY A 41 2.92 -23.75 -10.56
N GLU A 42 2.98 -23.81 -11.89
CA GLU A 42 1.83 -24.16 -12.73
C GLU A 42 1.36 -25.61 -12.61
N GLN A 43 2.16 -26.51 -12.08
CA GLN A 43 1.90 -27.95 -12.20
C GLN A 43 1.31 -28.65 -10.99
N SER A 44 1.23 -28.01 -9.84
CA SER A 44 1.06 -28.84 -8.64
C SER A 44 -0.10 -28.52 -7.72
N SER A 45 -0.78 -27.40 -7.85
CA SER A 45 -1.84 -27.14 -6.89
C SER A 45 -2.94 -26.22 -7.36
N THR A 46 -4.13 -26.52 -6.88
CA THR A 46 -5.31 -25.66 -6.89
C THR A 46 -5.24 -24.54 -5.84
N HIS A 47 -4.13 -24.44 -5.12
CA HIS A 47 -3.96 -23.43 -4.08
C HIS A 47 -3.57 -22.09 -4.69
N SER A 48 -4.32 -21.06 -4.38
CA SER A 48 -4.00 -19.68 -4.70
C SER A 48 -3.70 -18.89 -3.45
N THR A 49 -2.70 -18.01 -3.56
CA THR A 49 -2.34 -17.07 -2.50
C THR A 49 -2.59 -15.67 -3.01
N TRP A 50 -3.26 -14.85 -2.21
CA TRP A 50 -3.61 -13.47 -2.57
C TRP A 50 -2.92 -12.51 -1.61
N PRO A 51 -1.73 -12.01 -1.96
CA PRO A 51 -1.07 -10.97 -1.19
C PRO A 51 -1.75 -9.63 -1.45
N VAL A 52 -1.97 -8.88 -0.40
CA VAL A 52 -2.40 -7.48 -0.47
C VAL A 52 -1.19 -6.62 -0.11
N ILE A 53 -0.69 -5.88 -1.08
CA ILE A 53 0.55 -5.14 -0.99
C ILE A 53 0.26 -3.65 -0.99
N LEU A 54 0.88 -2.94 -0.05
CA LEU A 54 0.91 -1.49 -0.02
C LEU A 54 2.23 -1.00 -0.60
N THR A 55 2.13 -0.10 -1.56
CA THR A 55 3.27 0.56 -2.18
C THR A 55 3.30 2.02 -1.74
N MET A 56 4.42 2.47 -1.19
CA MET A 56 4.59 3.85 -0.76
C MET A 56 4.95 4.75 -1.93
N TYR A 57 4.04 5.63 -2.32
CA TYR A 57 4.23 6.54 -3.45
C TYR A 57 5.08 7.78 -3.13
N ASN A 58 5.42 8.00 -1.86
CA ASN A 58 6.37 9.04 -1.49
C ASN A 58 7.78 8.78 -2.00
N LEU A 59 8.12 7.50 -2.22
CA LEU A 59 9.42 7.10 -2.72
C LEU A 59 9.53 7.35 -4.22
N PRO A 60 10.76 7.63 -4.72
CA PRO A 60 11.01 7.66 -6.15
C PRO A 60 10.60 6.34 -6.82
N THR A 61 10.20 6.41 -8.08
CA THR A 61 9.68 5.25 -8.82
C THR A 61 10.65 4.07 -8.86
N TRP A 62 11.95 4.33 -8.93
CA TRP A 62 12.95 3.25 -8.93
C TRP A 62 13.11 2.55 -7.57
N LEU A 63 12.58 3.14 -6.49
CA LEU A 63 12.59 2.53 -5.15
C LEU A 63 11.24 1.94 -4.76
N CYS A 64 10.13 2.58 -5.11
CA CYS A 64 8.82 2.20 -4.61
C CYS A 64 8.38 0.79 -5.05
N GLN A 65 8.95 0.26 -6.12
CA GLN A 65 8.67 -1.08 -6.62
C GLN A 65 9.67 -2.14 -6.14
N LYS A 66 10.73 -1.73 -5.45
CA LYS A 66 11.68 -2.70 -4.92
C LYS A 66 11.07 -3.46 -3.75
N ARG A 67 11.30 -4.75 -3.73
CA ARG A 67 10.70 -5.69 -2.76
C ARG A 67 10.89 -5.26 -1.30
N LYS A 68 12.03 -4.69 -0.97
CA LYS A 68 12.32 -4.23 0.41
C LYS A 68 11.50 -3.01 0.87
N TYR A 69 10.87 -2.30 -0.07
CA TYR A 69 10.03 -1.13 0.20
C TYR A 69 8.54 -1.40 0.02
N LEU A 70 8.17 -2.64 -0.31
CA LEU A 70 6.79 -3.07 -0.37
C LEU A 70 6.35 -3.62 0.98
N LEU A 71 5.15 -3.25 1.39
CA LEU A 71 4.56 -3.72 2.63
C LEU A 71 3.50 -4.78 2.34
N LEU A 72 3.74 -6.01 2.76
CA LEU A 72 2.72 -7.05 2.76
C LEU A 72 1.77 -6.79 3.93
N SER A 73 0.57 -6.34 3.65
CA SER A 73 -0.40 -5.99 4.68
C SER A 73 -1.33 -7.15 5.04
N VAL A 74 -1.79 -7.89 4.05
CA VAL A 74 -2.67 -9.05 4.23
C VAL A 74 -2.20 -10.16 3.30
N LEU A 75 -2.26 -11.38 3.77
CA LEU A 75 -2.02 -12.57 2.97
C LEU A 75 -3.22 -13.49 3.08
N ILE A 76 -3.97 -13.61 1.99
CA ILE A 76 -5.14 -14.48 1.92
C ILE A 76 -4.67 -15.82 1.36
N GLN A 77 -4.74 -16.86 2.17
CA GLN A 77 -4.40 -18.21 1.79
C GLN A 77 -5.65 -19.06 1.65
N GLY A 78 -5.67 -19.92 0.68
CA GLY A 78 -6.75 -20.88 0.53
C GLY A 78 -6.63 -21.69 -0.75
N PRO A 79 -7.36 -22.79 -0.83
CA PRO A 79 -7.41 -23.57 -2.06
C PRO A 79 -8.16 -22.84 -3.18
N LYS A 80 -8.95 -21.82 -2.85
CA LYS A 80 -9.75 -21.04 -3.79
C LYS A 80 -9.43 -19.56 -3.65
N HIS A 81 -9.59 -18.83 -4.74
CA HIS A 81 -9.52 -17.37 -4.69
C HIS A 81 -10.67 -16.80 -3.82
N PRO A 82 -10.48 -15.64 -3.18
CA PRO A 82 -11.49 -15.06 -2.29
C PRO A 82 -12.79 -14.65 -2.99
N GLY A 83 -12.75 -14.42 -4.32
CA GLY A 83 -13.93 -14.01 -5.08
C GLY A 83 -14.55 -12.73 -4.54
N ILE A 84 -15.88 -12.73 -4.38
CA ILE A 84 -16.63 -11.59 -3.81
C ILE A 84 -16.36 -11.39 -2.31
N ASP A 85 -15.83 -12.40 -1.64
CA ASP A 85 -15.53 -12.33 -0.20
C ASP A 85 -14.22 -11.58 0.12
N ILE A 86 -13.54 -11.07 -0.89
CA ILE A 86 -12.30 -10.30 -0.70
C ILE A 86 -12.52 -9.10 0.22
N ASP A 87 -13.68 -8.49 0.19
CA ASP A 87 -14.02 -7.35 1.04
C ASP A 87 -13.95 -7.70 2.53
N VAL A 88 -14.35 -8.92 2.90
CA VAL A 88 -14.27 -9.41 4.28
C VAL A 88 -12.82 -9.48 4.74
N PHE A 89 -11.92 -9.93 3.88
CA PHE A 89 -10.48 -10.00 4.18
C PHE A 89 -9.82 -8.63 4.23
N LEU A 90 -10.30 -7.67 3.45
CA LEU A 90 -9.77 -6.31 3.42
C LEU A 90 -10.33 -5.40 4.51
N GLU A 91 -11.43 -5.75 5.14
CA GLU A 91 -12.09 -4.91 6.13
C GLU A 91 -11.18 -4.45 7.28
N PRO A 92 -10.39 -5.32 7.93
CA PRO A 92 -9.46 -4.88 8.98
C PRO A 92 -8.44 -3.85 8.49
N LEU A 93 -7.93 -4.03 7.27
CA LEU A 93 -7.00 -3.08 6.66
C LEU A 93 -7.67 -1.73 6.40
N MET A 94 -8.91 -1.74 5.88
CA MET A 94 -9.65 -0.52 5.61
C MET A 94 -9.98 0.23 6.90
N GLN A 95 -10.33 -0.46 7.97
CA GLN A 95 -10.56 0.14 9.28
C GLN A 95 -9.30 0.82 9.82
N GLU A 96 -8.16 0.18 9.70
CA GLU A 96 -6.88 0.75 10.12
C GLU A 96 -6.51 1.98 9.26
N MET A 97 -6.70 1.90 7.96
CA MET A 97 -6.47 3.03 7.05
C MET A 97 -7.40 4.21 7.37
N GLU A 98 -8.65 3.95 7.72
CA GLU A 98 -9.60 4.99 8.13
C GLU A 98 -9.15 5.68 9.42
N THR A 99 -8.67 4.93 10.38
CA THR A 99 -8.12 5.47 11.63
C THR A 99 -6.89 6.34 11.37
N LEU A 100 -5.97 5.86 10.54
CA LEU A 100 -4.79 6.63 10.14
C LEU A 100 -5.16 7.92 9.39
N TRP A 101 -6.20 7.86 8.58
CA TRP A 101 -6.69 9.03 7.86
C TRP A 101 -7.30 10.09 8.78
N LYS A 102 -8.10 9.67 9.76
CA LYS A 102 -8.82 10.57 10.67
C LYS A 102 -7.97 11.09 11.81
N GLU A 103 -7.15 10.24 12.39
CA GLU A 103 -6.40 10.53 13.62
C GLU A 103 -4.89 10.70 13.36
N GLY A 104 -4.38 10.07 12.31
CA GLY A 104 -2.95 9.97 12.07
C GLY A 104 -2.26 9.03 13.05
N ILE A 105 -0.95 9.07 13.03
CA ILE A 105 -0.10 8.31 13.94
C ILE A 105 1.10 9.15 14.34
N ASP A 106 1.45 9.09 15.63
CA ASP A 106 2.63 9.76 16.14
C ASP A 106 3.88 8.93 15.82
N ILE A 107 4.79 9.53 15.07
CA ILE A 107 6.03 8.90 14.65
C ILE A 107 7.20 9.82 14.98
N PHE A 108 8.35 9.24 15.29
CA PHE A 108 9.57 9.99 15.52
C PHE A 108 10.31 10.24 14.21
N ASP A 109 10.53 11.51 13.89
CA ASP A 109 11.34 11.92 12.75
C ASP A 109 12.82 11.90 13.13
N GLY A 110 13.55 10.93 12.60
CA GLY A 110 14.97 10.73 12.91
C GLY A 110 15.87 11.86 12.38
N PHE A 111 15.45 12.58 11.36
CA PHE A 111 16.18 13.72 10.81
C PHE A 111 15.96 14.99 11.64
N ALA A 112 14.72 15.34 11.90
CA ALA A 112 14.35 16.50 12.72
C ALA A 112 14.52 16.24 14.22
N ARG A 113 14.68 14.97 14.63
CA ARG A 113 14.79 14.50 16.01
C ARG A 113 13.65 14.93 16.91
N GLN A 114 12.45 14.88 16.38
CA GLN A 114 11.22 15.22 17.11
C GLN A 114 10.06 14.37 16.62
N PRO A 115 9.05 14.14 17.48
CA PRO A 115 7.84 13.48 17.05
C PRO A 115 7.00 14.38 16.13
N PHE A 116 6.25 13.74 15.24
CA PHE A 116 5.23 14.39 14.41
C PHE A 116 4.07 13.44 14.20
N ASN A 117 2.90 14.00 13.84
CA ASN A 117 1.72 13.24 13.46
C ASN A 117 1.51 13.31 11.95
#